data_11b2e28634ff20a5adfc0b30d1ec9d56
#
_entry.id   11b2e28634ff20a5adfc0b30d1ec9d56
#
_cell.length_a   1.000
_cell.length_b   1.000
_cell.length_c   1.000
_cell.angle_alpha   90.00
_cell.angle_beta   90.00
_cell.angle_gamma   90.00
#
_symmetry.space_group_name_H-M   'P 1'
#
loop_
_entity.id
_entity.type
_entity.pdbx_description
1 polymer ?
#
loop_
_entity_poly.entity_id
_entity_poly.type
_entity_poly.pdbx_seq_one_letter_code
_entity_poly.pdbx_strand_id
1 'polypeptide(L)'
;MKKNVALVLSSGGARGLAHIGAIEELERRGYCITSIAGCSMGALIGAMYAAGKLAEVKDWMVQLDKKKILSIVDFSFSLKEMVPDVNIEDLPIPYAAVATDWNSGKEVVFKKGSLYEAVRSSISIPLFFNPVRKGEMLLVDGGLVNGLPLNRVARVKGDLLVGVNVSTHDYKEEKLMSDIIDKKTLAKSLPAAIVKRIMDYQEGLGLNYMTLLSRTISIMLEQNTRQQIIISKPDIAVQVQMKRYGGNDYDKAAEISLIGENKMRKALNEYEQAHASIWGQLKSFG
;
A
#
# COMPACT_ATOMS: atom_id res chain seq x y z
N MET A 1 16.42 -8.08 -24.59
CA MET A 1 15.32 -7.08 -24.65
C MET A 1 14.98 -6.66 -23.24
N LYS A 2 14.84 -5.33 -22.98
CA LYS A 2 14.33 -4.87 -21.68
C LYS A 2 12.90 -5.39 -21.50
N LYS A 3 12.61 -5.98 -20.36
CA LYS A 3 11.26 -6.46 -20.03
C LYS A 3 10.49 -5.30 -19.39
N ASN A 4 9.50 -4.79 -20.08
CA ASN A 4 8.65 -3.70 -19.57
C ASN A 4 7.66 -4.22 -18.52
N VAL A 5 7.41 -3.41 -17.49
CA VAL A 5 6.56 -3.75 -16.34
C VAL A 5 5.55 -2.65 -16.09
N ALA A 6 4.29 -3.00 -16.09
CA ALA A 6 3.22 -2.24 -15.46
C ALA A 6 3.12 -2.68 -13.99
N LEU A 7 3.60 -1.85 -13.06
CA LEU A 7 3.75 -2.19 -11.65
C LEU A 7 2.56 -1.72 -10.83
N VAL A 8 2.09 -2.58 -9.92
CA VAL A 8 0.99 -2.23 -9.01
C VAL A 8 1.38 -2.53 -7.56
N LEU A 9 1.23 -1.53 -6.70
CA LEU A 9 1.63 -1.54 -5.31
C LEU A 9 0.40 -1.47 -4.39
N SER A 10 0.28 -2.44 -3.49
CA SER A 10 -0.87 -2.51 -2.58
C SER A 10 -0.81 -1.51 -1.43
N SER A 11 -1.96 -1.31 -0.81
CA SER A 11 -2.07 -0.76 0.55
C SER A 11 -1.30 -1.64 1.56
N GLY A 12 -0.90 -1.07 2.72
CA GLY A 12 -0.22 -1.87 3.74
C GLY A 12 0.38 -1.11 4.93
N GLY A 13 0.21 0.21 5.06
CA GLY A 13 0.85 1.01 6.10
C GLY A 13 2.38 0.84 6.06
N ALA A 14 3.05 0.69 7.21
CA ALA A 14 4.49 0.51 7.28
C ALA A 14 5.01 -0.70 6.48
N ARG A 15 4.19 -1.75 6.33
CA ARG A 15 4.55 -2.92 5.50
C ARG A 15 4.78 -2.55 4.03
N GLY A 16 4.19 -1.43 3.57
CA GLY A 16 4.42 -0.89 2.23
C GLY A 16 5.86 -0.47 1.95
N LEU A 17 6.71 -0.33 2.96
CA LEU A 17 8.15 -0.13 2.79
C LEU A 17 8.84 -1.27 2.01
N ALA A 18 8.23 -2.47 1.97
CA ALA A 18 8.67 -3.56 1.13
C ALA A 18 8.55 -3.26 -0.38
N HIS A 19 7.70 -2.32 -0.77
CA HIS A 19 7.60 -1.89 -2.16
C HIS A 19 8.91 -1.29 -2.67
N ILE A 20 9.68 -0.60 -1.79
CA ILE A 20 10.99 -0.03 -2.13
C ILE A 20 11.94 -1.14 -2.59
N GLY A 21 12.15 -2.16 -1.76
CA GLY A 21 13.02 -3.28 -2.10
C GLY A 21 12.54 -4.09 -3.32
N ALA A 22 11.22 -4.20 -3.50
CA ALA A 22 10.64 -4.85 -4.68
C ALA A 22 10.93 -4.08 -5.97
N ILE A 23 10.86 -2.74 -5.95
CA ILE A 23 11.22 -1.87 -7.06
C ILE A 23 12.73 -1.98 -7.37
N GLU A 24 13.58 -1.84 -6.34
CA GLU A 24 15.03 -1.94 -6.46
C GLU A 24 15.46 -3.28 -7.10
N GLU A 25 14.81 -4.40 -6.72
CA GLU A 25 15.11 -5.72 -7.31
C GLU A 25 14.65 -5.84 -8.77
N LEU A 26 13.50 -5.28 -9.14
CA LEU A 26 13.06 -5.23 -10.54
C LEU A 26 14.09 -4.50 -11.40
N GLU A 27 14.53 -3.32 -10.99
CA GLU A 27 15.51 -2.51 -11.72
C GLU A 27 16.87 -3.22 -11.79
N ARG A 28 17.33 -3.78 -10.67
CA ARG A 28 18.59 -4.55 -10.58
C ARG A 28 18.62 -5.73 -11.56
N ARG A 29 17.46 -6.35 -11.82
CA ARG A 29 17.28 -7.45 -12.78
C ARG A 29 17.07 -6.96 -14.22
N GLY A 30 17.13 -5.65 -14.45
CA GLY A 30 17.03 -5.06 -15.79
C GLY A 30 15.60 -4.94 -16.32
N TYR A 31 14.59 -5.06 -15.45
CA TYR A 31 13.20 -4.73 -15.80
C TYR A 31 13.03 -3.22 -15.87
N CYS A 32 12.19 -2.74 -16.78
CA CYS A 32 11.87 -1.33 -16.95
C CYS A 32 10.43 -1.09 -16.50
N ILE A 33 10.24 -0.37 -15.40
CA ILE A 33 8.91 0.02 -14.95
C ILE A 33 8.42 1.15 -15.85
N THR A 34 7.41 0.86 -16.67
CA THR A 34 6.85 1.79 -17.69
C THR A 34 5.61 2.51 -17.22
N SER A 35 4.97 2.02 -16.17
CA SER A 35 3.80 2.63 -15.53
C SER A 35 3.62 2.08 -14.13
N ILE A 36 2.95 2.85 -13.25
CA ILE A 36 2.74 2.43 -11.88
C ILE A 36 1.35 2.84 -11.38
N ALA A 37 0.72 1.96 -10.61
CA ALA A 37 -0.49 2.29 -9.86
C ALA A 37 -0.34 1.85 -8.41
N GLY A 38 -0.96 2.57 -7.49
CA GLY A 38 -0.87 2.24 -6.08
C GLY A 38 -2.06 2.66 -5.25
N CYS A 39 -2.12 2.09 -4.05
CA CYS A 39 -3.09 2.42 -3.03
C CYS A 39 -2.37 2.66 -1.70
N SER A 40 -2.77 3.71 -0.97
CA SER A 40 -2.22 4.03 0.36
C SER A 40 -0.69 4.16 0.33
N MET A 41 0.06 3.40 1.13
CA MET A 41 1.53 3.40 1.08
C MET A 41 2.05 3.03 -0.32
N GLY A 42 1.37 2.14 -1.04
CA GLY A 42 1.73 1.83 -2.43
C GLY A 42 1.54 3.02 -3.38
N ALA A 43 0.55 3.89 -3.11
CA ALA A 43 0.40 5.15 -3.86
C ALA A 43 1.54 6.12 -3.57
N LEU A 44 1.94 6.25 -2.31
CA LEU A 44 3.05 7.11 -1.89
C LEU A 44 4.38 6.65 -2.52
N ILE A 45 4.76 5.40 -2.33
CA ILE A 45 6.01 4.84 -2.88
C ILE A 45 5.99 4.92 -4.41
N GLY A 46 4.86 4.59 -5.04
CA GLY A 46 4.67 4.68 -6.48
C GLY A 46 4.80 6.10 -7.02
N ALA A 47 4.23 7.09 -6.32
CA ALA A 47 4.36 8.52 -6.67
C ALA A 47 5.81 8.98 -6.65
N MET A 48 6.53 8.64 -5.57
CA MET A 48 7.93 9.03 -5.40
C MET A 48 8.83 8.34 -6.44
N TYR A 49 8.56 7.08 -6.76
CA TYR A 49 9.24 6.40 -7.86
C TYR A 49 8.97 7.08 -9.21
N ALA A 50 7.70 7.33 -9.53
CA ALA A 50 7.31 7.96 -10.80
C ALA A 50 7.89 9.38 -10.95
N ALA A 51 8.12 10.07 -9.84
CA ALA A 51 8.78 11.38 -9.78
C ALA A 51 10.32 11.32 -9.78
N GLY A 52 10.92 10.10 -9.82
CA GLY A 52 12.38 9.92 -9.75
C GLY A 52 12.99 10.17 -8.36
N LYS A 53 12.19 10.08 -7.29
CA LYS A 53 12.54 10.45 -5.91
C LYS A 53 12.44 9.27 -4.91
N LEU A 54 12.63 8.04 -5.37
CA LEU A 54 12.54 6.85 -4.50
C LEU A 54 13.56 6.88 -3.36
N ALA A 55 14.78 7.36 -3.61
CA ALA A 55 15.82 7.46 -2.59
C ALA A 55 15.42 8.44 -1.47
N GLU A 56 14.81 9.58 -1.83
CA GLU A 56 14.36 10.59 -0.87
C GLU A 56 13.28 10.04 0.09
N VAL A 57 12.34 9.23 -0.43
CA VAL A 57 11.32 8.62 0.42
C VAL A 57 11.90 7.55 1.34
N LYS A 58 12.92 6.82 0.89
CA LYS A 58 13.62 5.83 1.72
C LYS A 58 14.30 6.51 2.91
N ASP A 59 15.02 7.59 2.68
CA ASP A 59 15.70 8.37 3.71
C ASP A 59 14.70 9.02 4.69
N TRP A 60 13.62 9.58 4.15
CA TRP A 60 12.55 10.17 4.95
C TRP A 60 11.88 9.14 5.87
N MET A 61 11.58 7.94 5.36
CA MET A 61 10.96 6.88 6.15
C MET A 61 11.85 6.37 7.29
N VAL A 62 13.17 6.33 7.09
CA VAL A 62 14.12 5.95 8.16
C VAL A 62 14.15 7.00 9.28
N GLN A 63 13.89 8.29 8.95
CA GLN A 63 13.87 9.39 9.91
C GLN A 63 12.52 9.57 10.63
N LEU A 64 11.46 8.87 10.18
CA LEU A 64 10.15 8.92 10.81
C LEU A 64 10.16 8.26 12.18
N ASP A 65 10.11 9.08 13.23
CA ASP A 65 9.87 8.60 14.61
C ASP A 65 8.38 8.22 14.77
N LYS A 66 8.12 7.14 15.51
CA LYS A 66 6.75 6.70 15.86
C LYS A 66 5.88 7.82 16.43
N LYS A 67 6.48 8.75 17.20
CA LYS A 67 5.76 9.90 17.77
C LYS A 67 5.30 10.89 16.71
N LYS A 68 6.10 11.12 15.66
CA LYS A 68 5.75 12.04 14.56
C LYS A 68 4.62 11.47 13.68
N ILE A 69 4.59 10.16 13.47
CA ILE A 69 3.53 9.50 12.67
C ILE A 69 2.17 9.57 13.39
N LEU A 70 2.18 9.51 14.72
CA LEU A 70 0.96 9.63 15.53
C LEU A 70 0.44 11.08 15.63
N SER A 71 1.25 12.08 15.27
CA SER A 71 0.82 13.46 15.10
C SER A 71 0.32 13.68 13.67
N ILE A 72 -1.00 13.69 13.49
CA ILE A 72 -1.67 13.91 12.19
C ILE A 72 -1.18 15.20 11.52
N VAL A 73 -0.91 16.25 12.30
CA VAL A 73 -0.45 17.56 11.81
C VAL A 73 0.97 17.46 11.28
N ASP A 74 1.89 16.86 12.04
CA ASP A 74 3.30 16.74 11.68
C ASP A 74 3.48 15.82 10.46
N PHE A 75 2.73 14.71 10.39
CA PHE A 75 2.77 13.82 9.24
C PHE A 75 2.25 14.49 7.97
N SER A 76 1.15 15.21 8.03
CA SER A 76 0.59 15.91 6.87
C SER A 76 1.50 17.02 6.38
N PHE A 77 2.20 17.73 7.27
CA PHE A 77 3.20 18.74 6.94
C PHE A 77 4.42 18.10 6.25
N SER A 78 5.00 17.09 6.88
CA SER A 78 6.15 16.34 6.33
C SER A 78 5.85 15.70 4.97
N LEU A 79 4.63 15.17 4.77
CA LEU A 79 4.19 14.64 3.49
C LEU A 79 4.15 15.71 2.40
N LYS A 80 3.69 16.93 2.74
CA LYS A 80 3.63 18.05 1.79
C LYS A 80 5.01 18.52 1.37
N GLU A 81 5.98 18.45 2.27
CA GLU A 81 7.38 18.79 1.95
C GLU A 81 8.05 17.71 1.08
N MET A 82 7.69 16.44 1.30
CA MET A 82 8.31 15.32 0.62
C MET A 82 7.75 15.08 -0.79
N VAL A 83 6.42 15.13 -0.95
CA VAL A 83 5.78 14.88 -2.26
C VAL A 83 5.99 16.09 -3.17
N PRO A 84 6.56 15.94 -4.37
CA PRO A 84 6.79 17.05 -5.28
C PRO A 84 5.48 17.77 -5.64
N ASP A 85 5.56 19.10 -5.76
CA ASP A 85 4.46 19.95 -6.22
C ASP A 85 4.38 19.93 -7.76
N VAL A 86 3.92 18.80 -8.30
CA VAL A 86 3.75 18.55 -9.74
C VAL A 86 2.39 17.91 -10.01
N ASN A 87 1.93 17.97 -11.25
CA ASN A 87 0.76 17.23 -11.66
C ASN A 87 1.14 15.80 -12.10
N ILE A 88 0.19 14.88 -11.97
CA ILE A 88 0.37 13.48 -12.33
C ILE A 88 0.70 13.31 -13.81
N GLU A 89 0.08 14.10 -14.68
CA GLU A 89 0.30 14.10 -16.12
C GLU A 89 1.69 14.58 -16.56
N ASP A 90 2.42 15.27 -15.66
CA ASP A 90 3.77 15.78 -15.90
C ASP A 90 4.86 14.80 -15.45
N LEU A 91 4.48 13.66 -14.87
CA LEU A 91 5.42 12.64 -14.42
C LEU A 91 6.09 11.91 -15.59
N PRO A 92 7.36 11.48 -15.44
CA PRO A 92 8.10 10.73 -16.47
C PRO A 92 7.41 9.44 -16.95
N ILE A 93 6.64 8.80 -16.09
CA ILE A 93 5.86 7.60 -16.40
C ILE A 93 4.41 7.75 -15.92
N PRO A 94 3.43 7.12 -16.61
CA PRO A 94 2.05 7.10 -16.17
C PRO A 94 1.89 6.60 -14.72
N TYR A 95 1.18 7.37 -13.93
CA TYR A 95 0.89 7.06 -12.53
C TYR A 95 -0.62 7.08 -12.26
N ALA A 96 -1.07 6.22 -11.35
CA ALA A 96 -2.43 6.23 -10.82
C ALA A 96 -2.45 5.97 -9.32
N ALA A 97 -3.22 6.77 -8.57
CA ALA A 97 -3.55 6.51 -7.17
C ALA A 97 -5.04 6.26 -6.99
N VAL A 98 -5.39 5.45 -6.00
CA VAL A 98 -6.78 5.12 -5.69
C VAL A 98 -7.16 5.63 -4.32
N ALA A 99 -8.32 6.30 -4.23
CA ALA A 99 -9.00 6.65 -2.99
C ALA A 99 -10.44 6.12 -3.01
N THR A 100 -11.13 6.22 -1.89
CA THR A 100 -12.56 5.88 -1.75
C THR A 100 -13.35 7.14 -1.46
N ASP A 101 -14.41 7.40 -2.20
CA ASP A 101 -15.39 8.40 -1.76
C ASP A 101 -16.30 7.78 -0.70
N TRP A 102 -16.18 8.30 0.52
CA TRP A 102 -16.94 7.82 1.67
C TRP A 102 -18.46 7.98 1.49
N ASN A 103 -18.89 9.05 0.82
CA ASN A 103 -20.31 9.36 0.65
C ASN A 103 -21.02 8.36 -0.27
N SER A 104 -20.35 7.94 -1.34
CA SER A 104 -20.92 7.05 -2.36
C SER A 104 -20.43 5.61 -2.28
N GLY A 105 -19.36 5.32 -1.53
CA GLY A 105 -18.66 4.04 -1.50
C GLY A 105 -17.94 3.70 -2.80
N LYS A 106 -17.77 4.66 -3.71
CA LYS A 106 -17.13 4.45 -5.01
C LYS A 106 -15.64 4.67 -4.97
N GLU A 107 -14.95 3.93 -5.85
CA GLU A 107 -13.54 4.15 -6.14
C GLU A 107 -13.34 5.50 -6.85
N VAL A 108 -12.33 6.25 -6.40
CA VAL A 108 -11.86 7.48 -7.06
C VAL A 108 -10.43 7.24 -7.52
N VAL A 109 -10.19 7.35 -8.84
CA VAL A 109 -8.88 7.10 -9.45
C VAL A 109 -8.27 8.41 -9.90
N PHE A 110 -7.13 8.76 -9.33
CA PHE A 110 -6.35 9.93 -9.73
C PHE A 110 -5.35 9.53 -10.82
N LYS A 111 -5.50 10.11 -12.00
CA LYS A 111 -4.59 9.97 -13.15
C LYS A 111 -4.14 11.32 -13.70
N LYS A 112 -4.65 12.40 -13.12
CA LYS A 112 -4.37 13.80 -13.48
C LYS A 112 -4.52 14.70 -12.26
N GLY A 113 -3.94 15.88 -12.33
CA GLY A 113 -3.97 16.89 -11.29
C GLY A 113 -2.89 16.68 -10.24
N SER A 114 -3.00 17.36 -9.11
CA SER A 114 -1.97 17.40 -8.08
C SER A 114 -1.57 16.01 -7.57
N LEU A 115 -0.28 15.69 -7.67
CA LEU A 115 0.31 14.46 -7.14
C LEU A 115 0.12 14.37 -5.63
N TYR A 116 0.33 15.50 -4.93
CA TYR A 116 0.13 15.58 -3.48
C TYR A 116 -1.32 15.26 -3.08
N GLU A 117 -2.31 15.86 -3.78
CA GLU A 117 -3.73 15.60 -3.48
C GLU A 117 -4.09 14.13 -3.67
N ALA A 118 -3.59 13.50 -4.73
CA ALA A 118 -3.82 12.09 -5.03
C ALA A 118 -3.24 11.18 -3.93
N VAL A 119 -1.97 11.40 -3.56
CA VAL A 119 -1.31 10.65 -2.48
C VAL A 119 -2.01 10.89 -1.16
N ARG A 120 -2.27 12.16 -0.79
CA ARG A 120 -2.91 12.53 0.47
C ARG A 120 -4.30 11.92 0.62
N SER A 121 -5.08 11.85 -0.46
CA SER A 121 -6.38 11.19 -0.48
C SER A 121 -6.26 9.68 -0.29
N SER A 122 -5.31 9.07 -1.00
CA SER A 122 -5.08 7.62 -0.99
C SER A 122 -4.62 7.07 0.36
N ILE A 123 -3.91 7.87 1.17
CA ILE A 123 -3.41 7.48 2.51
C ILE A 123 -4.33 7.89 3.66
N SER A 124 -5.51 8.45 3.39
CA SER A 124 -6.45 8.95 4.41
C SER A 124 -7.17 7.82 5.13
N ILE A 125 -6.41 6.99 5.87
CA ILE A 125 -6.94 5.88 6.65
C ILE A 125 -7.89 6.43 7.73
N PRO A 126 -9.19 6.03 7.75
CA PRO A 126 -10.11 6.42 8.79
C PRO A 126 -9.54 6.11 10.19
N LEU A 127 -9.80 6.98 11.17
CA LEU A 127 -9.29 6.98 12.53
C LEU A 127 -7.83 7.43 12.69
N PHE A 128 -6.99 7.37 11.63
CA PHE A 128 -5.59 7.80 11.69
C PHE A 128 -5.36 9.14 11.00
N PHE A 129 -6.06 9.40 9.91
CA PHE A 129 -5.92 10.65 9.15
C PHE A 129 -7.27 11.27 8.83
N ASN A 130 -7.30 12.60 8.81
CA ASN A 130 -8.50 13.32 8.38
C ASN A 130 -8.82 13.02 6.91
N PRO A 131 -10.08 12.74 6.57
CA PRO A 131 -10.52 12.63 5.19
C PRO A 131 -10.22 13.90 4.39
N VAL A 132 -10.01 13.74 3.09
CA VAL A 132 -9.81 14.86 2.17
C VAL A 132 -11.14 15.25 1.52
N ARG A 133 -11.53 16.52 1.63
CA ARG A 133 -12.73 17.03 0.97
C ARG A 133 -12.39 17.52 -0.43
N LYS A 134 -13.07 16.98 -1.46
CA LYS A 134 -12.93 17.39 -2.86
C LYS A 134 -14.32 17.60 -3.47
N GLY A 135 -14.76 18.86 -3.55
CA GLY A 135 -16.13 19.18 -3.89
C GLY A 135 -17.10 18.53 -2.88
N GLU A 136 -18.05 17.75 -3.36
CA GLU A 136 -19.01 17.02 -2.53
C GLU A 136 -18.48 15.68 -2.01
N MET A 137 -17.36 15.19 -2.54
CA MET A 137 -16.75 13.94 -2.11
C MET A 137 -16.00 14.10 -0.79
N LEU A 138 -16.06 13.07 0.03
CA LEU A 138 -15.24 12.90 1.22
C LEU A 138 -14.32 11.71 1.01
N LEU A 139 -13.05 11.98 0.68
CA LEU A 139 -12.09 10.96 0.27
C LEU A 139 -11.37 10.36 1.47
N VAL A 140 -11.35 9.04 1.50
CA VAL A 140 -10.61 8.21 2.47
C VAL A 140 -9.72 7.21 1.73
N ASP A 141 -8.91 6.43 2.46
CA ASP A 141 -7.97 5.45 1.92
C ASP A 141 -8.66 4.54 0.88
N GLY A 142 -7.97 4.34 -0.24
CA GLY A 142 -8.48 3.54 -1.36
C GLY A 142 -8.58 2.05 -1.06
N GLY A 143 -7.88 1.58 -0.03
CA GLY A 143 -7.88 0.19 0.38
C GLY A 143 -9.26 -0.36 0.71
N LEU A 144 -10.22 0.50 1.11
CA LEU A 144 -11.59 0.07 1.39
C LEU A 144 -12.28 -0.57 0.17
N VAL A 145 -11.94 -0.14 -1.04
CA VAL A 145 -12.57 -0.63 -2.28
C VAL A 145 -11.61 -1.32 -3.24
N ASN A 146 -10.34 -0.87 -3.31
CA ASN A 146 -9.35 -1.42 -4.23
C ASN A 146 -7.93 -1.30 -3.67
N GLY A 147 -7.58 -2.21 -2.78
CA GLY A 147 -6.29 -2.21 -2.07
C GLY A 147 -5.08 -2.61 -2.92
N LEU A 148 -5.28 -3.24 -4.08
CA LEU A 148 -4.25 -3.56 -5.09
C LEU A 148 -4.81 -3.26 -6.48
N PRO A 149 -4.66 -2.03 -6.99
CA PRO A 149 -5.39 -1.54 -8.17
C PRO A 149 -4.82 -2.05 -9.51
N LEU A 150 -4.78 -3.39 -9.70
CA LEU A 150 -4.27 -4.06 -10.89
C LEU A 150 -5.00 -3.65 -12.18
N ASN A 151 -6.27 -3.28 -12.05
CA ASN A 151 -7.12 -2.84 -13.14
C ASN A 151 -7.01 -1.33 -13.43
N ARG A 152 -6.11 -0.59 -12.76
CA ARG A 152 -5.98 0.87 -12.89
C ARG A 152 -4.65 1.33 -13.45
N VAL A 153 -3.63 0.45 -13.47
CA VAL A 153 -2.33 0.76 -14.07
C VAL A 153 -2.45 0.91 -15.58
N ALA A 154 -1.77 1.89 -16.15
CA ALA A 154 -1.64 2.01 -17.59
C ALA A 154 -0.79 0.85 -18.10
N ARG A 155 -1.25 0.13 -19.13
CA ARG A 155 -0.55 -1.04 -19.66
C ARG A 155 -0.64 -1.03 -21.18
N VAL A 156 0.51 -1.17 -21.83
CA VAL A 156 0.57 -1.41 -23.28
C VAL A 156 0.77 -2.90 -23.55
N LYS A 157 0.45 -3.31 -24.79
CA LYS A 157 0.63 -4.72 -25.19
C LYS A 157 2.10 -5.12 -25.09
N GLY A 158 2.36 -6.17 -24.34
CA GLY A 158 3.70 -6.70 -24.10
C GLY A 158 4.32 -6.33 -22.75
N ASP A 159 3.70 -5.41 -22.00
CA ASP A 159 4.11 -5.14 -20.62
C ASP A 159 3.68 -6.29 -19.71
N LEU A 160 4.57 -6.68 -18.79
CA LEU A 160 4.24 -7.59 -17.71
C LEU A 160 3.41 -6.86 -16.65
N LEU A 161 2.28 -7.40 -16.27
CA LEU A 161 1.51 -6.91 -15.11
C LEU A 161 2.10 -7.53 -13.84
N VAL A 162 2.73 -6.71 -13.02
CA VAL A 162 3.35 -7.13 -11.77
C VAL A 162 2.62 -6.50 -10.59
N GLY A 163 2.07 -7.32 -9.72
CA GLY A 163 1.41 -6.87 -8.49
C GLY A 163 2.22 -7.22 -7.25
N VAL A 164 2.50 -6.23 -6.39
CA VAL A 164 3.17 -6.43 -5.09
C VAL A 164 2.14 -6.25 -3.99
N ASN A 165 1.77 -7.36 -3.34
CA ASN A 165 0.81 -7.38 -2.24
C ASN A 165 1.52 -7.52 -0.89
N VAL A 166 1.48 -6.48 -0.07
CA VAL A 166 2.00 -6.45 1.30
C VAL A 166 0.90 -6.52 2.36
N SER A 167 -0.36 -6.63 1.93
CA SER A 167 -1.53 -6.72 2.83
C SER A 167 -1.82 -8.15 3.29
N THR A 168 -1.02 -9.13 2.88
CA THR A 168 -1.19 -10.53 3.28
C THR A 168 -0.88 -10.71 4.76
N HIS A 169 -1.82 -11.26 5.52
CA HIS A 169 -1.70 -11.49 6.95
C HIS A 169 -1.50 -12.98 7.27
N ASP A 170 -0.65 -13.26 8.25
CA ASP A 170 -0.67 -14.56 8.93
C ASP A 170 -1.43 -14.40 10.26
N TYR A 171 -2.72 -14.68 10.22
CA TYR A 171 -3.64 -14.49 11.34
C TYR A 171 -3.30 -15.30 12.59
N LYS A 172 -2.39 -16.28 12.51
CA LYS A 172 -1.98 -17.11 13.65
C LYS A 172 -0.86 -16.48 14.48
N GLU A 173 -0.04 -15.61 13.88
CA GLU A 173 1.16 -15.04 14.50
C GLU A 173 1.09 -13.53 14.74
N GLU A 174 0.02 -12.87 14.32
CA GLU A 174 -0.09 -11.41 14.46
C GLU A 174 -0.32 -11.04 15.93
N LYS A 175 0.64 -10.30 16.53
CA LYS A 175 0.40 -9.61 17.80
C LYS A 175 -0.74 -8.62 17.59
N LEU A 176 -1.83 -8.82 18.30
CA LEU A 176 -2.95 -7.89 18.29
C LEU A 176 -2.44 -6.53 18.78
N MET A 177 -2.71 -5.47 18.00
CA MET A 177 -2.33 -4.10 18.31
C MET A 177 -3.14 -3.59 19.53
N SER A 178 -2.83 -4.11 20.73
CA SER A 178 -3.52 -3.74 21.97
C SER A 178 -3.15 -2.35 22.50
N ASP A 179 -2.07 -1.71 21.98
CA ASP A 179 -1.40 -0.63 22.69
C ASP A 179 -1.50 0.76 22.05
N ILE A 180 -2.27 0.97 20.97
CA ILE A 180 -2.17 2.21 20.19
C ILE A 180 -3.17 3.30 20.58
N ILE A 181 -4.27 2.99 21.23
CA ILE A 181 -5.21 4.03 21.67
C ILE A 181 -5.38 3.99 23.18
N ASP A 182 -4.72 4.95 23.85
CA ASP A 182 -4.90 5.19 25.27
C ASP A 182 -6.39 5.49 25.59
N LYS A 183 -6.89 4.88 26.67
CA LYS A 183 -8.24 5.08 27.21
C LYS A 183 -8.63 6.56 27.34
N LYS A 184 -7.65 7.43 27.62
CA LYS A 184 -7.87 8.89 27.73
C LYS A 184 -8.18 9.56 26.39
N THR A 185 -7.67 9.04 25.28
CA THR A 185 -7.91 9.60 23.94
C THR A 185 -9.32 9.26 23.44
N LEU A 186 -9.78 8.03 23.68
CA LEU A 186 -11.16 7.60 23.37
C LEU A 186 -12.20 8.38 24.19
N ALA A 187 -11.94 8.61 25.48
CA ALA A 187 -12.82 9.33 26.36
C ALA A 187 -12.99 10.83 26.01
N LYS A 188 -12.03 11.41 25.28
CA LYS A 188 -12.12 12.80 24.78
C LYS A 188 -12.95 12.94 23.50
N SER A 189 -13.13 11.86 22.74
CA SER A 189 -13.73 11.90 21.40
C SER A 189 -15.12 11.25 21.31
N LEU A 190 -15.55 10.50 22.33
CA LEU A 190 -16.81 9.75 22.30
C LEU A 190 -17.65 10.02 23.57
N PRO A 191 -18.99 9.98 23.45
CA PRO A 191 -19.89 10.04 24.60
C PRO A 191 -19.61 8.95 25.66
N ALA A 192 -19.68 9.30 26.94
CA ALA A 192 -19.36 8.39 28.05
C ALA A 192 -20.09 7.03 28.01
N ALA A 193 -21.34 7.01 27.53
CA ALA A 193 -22.12 5.79 27.34
C ALA A 193 -21.51 4.84 26.30
N ILE A 194 -20.94 5.39 25.21
CA ILE A 194 -20.27 4.61 24.19
C ILE A 194 -18.94 4.10 24.73
N VAL A 195 -18.17 4.94 25.42
CA VAL A 195 -16.93 4.55 26.10
C VAL A 195 -17.15 3.40 27.07
N LYS A 196 -18.20 3.51 27.92
CA LYS A 196 -18.58 2.46 28.87
C LYS A 196 -18.91 1.15 28.17
N ARG A 197 -19.70 1.19 27.08
CA ARG A 197 -20.08 0.00 26.31
C ARG A 197 -18.89 -0.66 25.63
N ILE A 198 -17.92 0.15 25.15
CA ILE A 198 -16.65 -0.34 24.62
C ILE A 198 -15.84 -1.05 25.71
N MET A 199 -15.83 -0.49 26.94
CA MET A 199 -15.09 -1.07 28.07
C MET A 199 -15.72 -2.37 28.57
N ASP A 200 -17.05 -2.41 28.72
CA ASP A 200 -17.80 -3.61 29.14
C ASP A 200 -17.58 -4.76 28.12
N TYR A 201 -17.50 -4.42 26.84
CA TYR A 201 -17.21 -5.39 25.77
C TYR A 201 -15.76 -5.92 25.82
N GLN A 202 -14.81 -5.08 26.22
CA GLN A 202 -13.41 -5.48 26.42
C GLN A 202 -13.24 -6.48 27.56
N GLU A 203 -13.93 -6.29 28.69
CA GLU A 203 -13.88 -7.20 29.84
C GLU A 203 -14.44 -8.59 29.48
N GLY A 204 -15.50 -8.66 28.66
CA GLY A 204 -16.16 -9.91 28.30
C GLY A 204 -15.39 -10.76 27.27
N LEU A 205 -14.66 -10.14 26.34
CA LEU A 205 -13.98 -10.84 25.24
C LEU A 205 -12.46 -10.86 25.38
N GLY A 206 -11.87 -10.10 26.33
CA GLY A 206 -10.42 -9.93 26.42
C GLY A 206 -9.79 -9.22 25.21
N LEU A 207 -10.62 -8.59 24.35
CA LEU A 207 -10.20 -7.92 23.10
C LEU A 207 -10.53 -6.44 23.16
N ASN A 208 -9.58 -5.59 22.79
CA ASN A 208 -9.82 -4.17 22.61
C ASN A 208 -10.71 -3.94 21.36
N TYR A 209 -11.76 -3.13 21.48
CA TYR A 209 -12.67 -2.79 20.38
C TYR A 209 -11.95 -2.23 19.16
N MET A 210 -10.91 -1.41 19.35
CA MET A 210 -10.11 -0.87 18.25
C MET A 210 -9.30 -1.97 17.57
N THR A 211 -8.82 -2.95 18.32
CA THR A 211 -8.18 -4.16 17.77
C THR A 211 -9.16 -4.94 16.90
N LEU A 212 -10.38 -5.15 17.39
CA LEU A 212 -11.42 -5.83 16.62
C LEU A 212 -11.75 -5.08 15.33
N LEU A 213 -11.93 -3.76 15.41
CA LEU A 213 -12.23 -2.92 14.24
C LEU A 213 -11.07 -2.93 13.22
N SER A 214 -9.83 -2.72 13.67
CA SER A 214 -8.65 -2.77 12.82
C SER A 214 -8.47 -4.13 12.15
N ARG A 215 -8.75 -5.20 12.89
CA ARG A 215 -8.70 -6.56 12.36
C ARG A 215 -9.77 -6.82 11.31
N THR A 216 -10.99 -6.36 11.56
CA THR A 216 -12.10 -6.47 10.61
C THR A 216 -11.77 -5.75 9.30
N ILE A 217 -11.27 -4.51 9.39
CA ILE A 217 -10.82 -3.75 8.23
C ILE A 217 -9.71 -4.51 7.49
N SER A 218 -8.70 -5.01 8.20
CA SER A 218 -7.59 -5.76 7.59
C SER A 218 -8.07 -7.00 6.83
N ILE A 219 -9.03 -7.75 7.38
CA ILE A 219 -9.63 -8.91 6.72
C ILE A 219 -10.35 -8.49 5.43
N MET A 220 -11.13 -7.42 5.46
CA MET A 220 -11.82 -6.90 4.27
C MET A 220 -10.84 -6.44 3.20
N LEU A 221 -9.79 -5.71 3.56
CA LEU A 221 -8.74 -5.26 2.64
C LEU A 221 -8.04 -6.44 1.98
N GLU A 222 -7.70 -7.48 2.75
CA GLU A 222 -7.05 -8.68 2.22
C GLU A 222 -7.96 -9.42 1.24
N GLN A 223 -9.26 -9.59 1.58
CA GLN A 223 -10.21 -10.26 0.69
C GLN A 223 -10.40 -9.47 -0.62
N ASN A 224 -10.52 -8.16 -0.57
CA ASN A 224 -10.59 -7.31 -1.77
C ASN A 224 -9.34 -7.46 -2.63
N THR A 225 -8.16 -7.44 -2.03
CA THR A 225 -6.89 -7.62 -2.75
C THR A 225 -6.79 -9.00 -3.41
N ARG A 226 -7.21 -10.06 -2.70
CA ARG A 226 -7.26 -11.42 -3.24
C ARG A 226 -8.20 -11.52 -4.44
N GLN A 227 -9.37 -10.89 -4.38
CA GLN A 227 -10.32 -10.82 -5.49
C GLN A 227 -9.71 -10.11 -6.71
N GLN A 228 -9.00 -8.99 -6.51
CA GLN A 228 -8.33 -8.28 -7.59
C GLN A 228 -7.27 -9.14 -8.29
N ILE A 229 -6.50 -9.93 -7.56
CA ILE A 229 -5.51 -10.86 -8.14
C ILE A 229 -6.20 -11.92 -9.00
N ILE A 230 -7.31 -12.51 -8.52
CA ILE A 230 -8.07 -13.53 -9.25
C ILE A 230 -8.68 -12.96 -10.55
N ILE A 231 -9.24 -11.74 -10.49
CA ILE A 231 -9.90 -11.11 -11.63
C ILE A 231 -8.88 -10.61 -12.65
N SER A 232 -7.83 -9.93 -12.21
CA SER A 232 -6.87 -9.26 -13.08
C SER A 232 -5.78 -10.17 -13.62
N LYS A 233 -5.55 -11.33 -12.98
CA LYS A 233 -4.57 -12.36 -13.38
C LYS A 233 -3.21 -11.74 -13.75
N PRO A 234 -2.50 -11.10 -12.81
CA PRO A 234 -1.20 -10.53 -13.10
C PRO A 234 -0.20 -11.59 -13.55
N ASP A 235 0.75 -11.22 -14.40
CA ASP A 235 1.82 -12.10 -14.86
C ASP A 235 2.71 -12.55 -13.69
N ILE A 236 2.91 -11.62 -12.72
CA ILE A 236 3.65 -11.89 -11.47
C ILE A 236 2.87 -11.30 -10.29
N ALA A 237 2.48 -12.13 -9.33
CA ALA A 237 1.84 -11.71 -8.08
C ALA A 237 2.79 -11.98 -6.90
N VAL A 238 3.46 -10.94 -6.41
CA VAL A 238 4.38 -11.03 -5.27
C VAL A 238 3.59 -10.91 -3.97
N GLN A 239 3.51 -11.99 -3.21
CA GLN A 239 2.86 -12.03 -1.91
C GLN A 239 3.92 -11.83 -0.80
N VAL A 240 3.91 -10.66 -0.18
CA VAL A 240 4.86 -10.32 0.89
C VAL A 240 4.20 -10.53 2.24
N GLN A 241 4.35 -11.75 2.78
CA GLN A 241 3.88 -12.07 4.12
C GLN A 241 4.84 -11.51 5.17
N MET A 242 4.32 -10.69 6.07
CA MET A 242 5.09 -10.06 7.14
C MET A 242 4.58 -10.50 8.49
N LYS A 243 5.03 -11.67 8.96
CA LYS A 243 4.61 -12.29 10.22
C LYS A 243 4.92 -11.46 11.47
N ARG A 244 5.95 -10.59 11.41
CA ARG A 244 6.49 -9.86 12.55
C ARG A 244 6.22 -8.36 12.54
N TYR A 245 5.73 -7.80 11.40
CA TYR A 245 5.60 -6.36 11.20
C TYR A 245 4.14 -5.97 11.02
N GLY A 246 3.68 -5.06 11.87
CA GLY A 246 2.37 -4.42 11.78
C GLY A 246 2.37 -3.20 10.85
N GLY A 247 1.20 -2.61 10.70
CA GLY A 247 1.02 -1.39 9.88
C GLY A 247 1.73 -0.14 10.42
N ASN A 248 2.33 -0.18 11.62
CA ASN A 248 2.95 0.96 12.30
C ASN A 248 4.45 0.79 12.59
N ASP A 249 5.10 -0.26 12.06
CA ASP A 249 6.52 -0.54 12.32
C ASP A 249 7.44 0.20 11.34
N TYR A 250 7.28 1.51 11.27
CA TYR A 250 8.07 2.39 10.38
C TYR A 250 9.56 2.44 10.75
N ASP A 251 9.90 2.21 12.02
CA ASP A 251 11.28 2.09 12.52
C ASP A 251 12.04 0.85 11.99
N LYS A 252 11.32 -0.04 11.29
CA LYS A 252 11.87 -1.25 10.67
C LYS A 252 12.01 -1.15 9.14
N ALA A 253 12.14 0.07 8.62
CA ALA A 253 12.13 0.35 7.19
C ALA A 253 13.14 -0.50 6.40
N ALA A 254 14.39 -0.59 6.86
CA ALA A 254 15.43 -1.36 6.20
C ALA A 254 15.13 -2.88 6.15
N GLU A 255 14.65 -3.43 7.26
CA GLU A 255 14.31 -4.85 7.36
C GLU A 255 13.11 -5.19 6.46
N ILE A 256 12.08 -4.33 6.46
CA ILE A 256 10.88 -4.51 5.67
C ILE A 256 11.21 -4.39 4.17
N SER A 257 12.04 -3.41 3.77
CA SER A 257 12.49 -3.25 2.40
C SER A 257 13.25 -4.50 1.90
N LEU A 258 14.15 -5.05 2.71
CA LEU A 258 14.89 -6.28 2.39
C LEU A 258 13.97 -7.50 2.20
N ILE A 259 12.88 -7.59 2.96
CA ILE A 259 11.88 -8.65 2.76
C ILE A 259 11.23 -8.48 1.38
N GLY A 260 10.88 -7.25 0.99
CA GLY A 260 10.32 -6.95 -0.33
C GLY A 260 11.27 -7.35 -1.47
N GLU A 261 12.55 -7.01 -1.35
CA GLU A 261 13.60 -7.40 -2.30
C GLU A 261 13.68 -8.93 -2.45
N ASN A 262 13.77 -9.66 -1.34
CA ASN A 262 13.89 -11.12 -1.36
C ASN A 262 12.64 -11.80 -1.94
N LYS A 263 11.44 -11.29 -1.66
CA LYS A 263 10.20 -11.83 -2.21
C LYS A 263 10.07 -11.56 -3.70
N MET A 264 10.45 -10.37 -4.16
CA MET A 264 10.50 -10.04 -5.59
C MET A 264 11.53 -10.92 -6.32
N ARG A 265 12.73 -11.06 -5.77
CA ARG A 265 13.77 -11.95 -6.31
C ARG A 265 13.27 -13.38 -6.52
N LYS A 266 12.57 -13.93 -5.51
CA LYS A 266 11.99 -15.26 -5.59
C LYS A 266 10.96 -15.35 -6.71
N ALA A 267 10.01 -14.40 -6.77
CA ALA A 267 8.96 -14.38 -7.78
C ALA A 267 9.51 -14.24 -9.20
N LEU A 268 10.55 -13.42 -9.39
CA LEU A 268 11.23 -13.27 -10.69
C LEU A 268 11.95 -14.56 -11.12
N ASN A 269 12.61 -15.24 -10.18
CA ASN A 269 13.26 -16.53 -10.47
C ASN A 269 12.23 -17.57 -10.93
N GLU A 270 11.11 -17.69 -10.21
CA GLU A 270 10.03 -18.61 -10.55
C GLU A 270 9.43 -18.28 -11.93
N TYR A 271 9.17 -17.01 -12.20
CA TYR A 271 8.67 -16.56 -13.49
C TYR A 271 9.65 -16.85 -14.63
N GLU A 272 10.92 -16.54 -14.46
CA GLU A 272 11.96 -16.74 -15.50
C GLU A 272 12.21 -18.22 -15.78
N GLN A 273 12.25 -19.07 -14.75
CA GLN A 273 12.37 -20.53 -14.89
C GLN A 273 11.19 -21.14 -15.65
N ALA A 274 9.97 -20.74 -15.33
CA ALA A 274 8.77 -21.21 -16.02
C ALA A 274 8.81 -20.86 -17.52
N HIS A 275 9.25 -19.64 -17.86
CA HIS A 275 9.33 -19.20 -19.25
C HIS A 275 10.54 -19.77 -20.00
N ALA A 276 11.69 -20.01 -19.35
CA ALA A 276 12.83 -20.67 -19.95
C ALA A 276 12.52 -22.12 -20.35
N SER A 277 11.76 -22.85 -19.54
CA SER A 277 11.34 -24.22 -19.84
C SER A 277 10.40 -24.32 -21.05
N ILE A 278 9.47 -23.37 -21.20
CA ILE A 278 8.56 -23.27 -22.35
C ILE A 278 9.35 -23.01 -23.65
N TRP A 279 10.33 -22.10 -23.64
CA TRP A 279 11.18 -21.82 -24.80
C TRP A 279 12.10 -23.00 -25.15
N GLY A 280 12.56 -23.75 -24.14
CA GLY A 280 13.34 -24.98 -24.35
C GLY A 280 12.53 -26.06 -25.06
N GLN A 281 11.28 -26.27 -24.65
CA GLN A 281 10.37 -27.23 -25.28
C GLN A 281 9.98 -26.81 -26.71
N LEU A 282 9.70 -25.53 -26.96
CA LEU A 282 9.37 -25.03 -28.31
C LEU A 282 10.53 -25.18 -29.29
N LYS A 283 11.79 -25.05 -28.83
CA LYS A 283 12.98 -25.28 -29.67
C LYS A 283 13.25 -26.75 -29.97
N SER A 284 12.72 -27.70 -29.21
CA SER A 284 12.87 -29.14 -29.44
C SER A 284 11.84 -29.72 -30.44
N PHE A 285 10.83 -28.92 -30.83
CA PHE A 285 9.83 -29.29 -31.83
C PHE A 285 10.01 -28.63 -33.20
N GLY A 286 11.05 -27.86 -33.42
CA GLY A 286 11.46 -27.26 -34.69
C GLY A 286 12.81 -27.75 -35.14
#